data_3d4caa8bd20aed29e3efb5f6f11c1ee3
#
_entry.id   3d4caa8bd20aed29e3efb5f6f11c1ee3
#
_cell.length_a   1.000
_cell.length_b   1.000
_cell.length_c   1.000
_cell.angle_alpha   90.00
_cell.angle_beta   90.00
_cell.angle_gamma   90.00
#
_symmetry.space_group_name_H-M   'P 1'
#
loop_
_entity.id
_entity.type
_entity.pdbx_description
1 polymer ?
#
loop_
_entity_poly.entity_id
_entity_poly.type
_entity_poly.pdbx_seq_one_letter_code
_entity_poly.pdbx_strand_id
1 'polypeptide(L)'
;MRRLSRNLVAICSTLALTAGLAACGGGSDEAGDAGDTIVAETAFNLKTIDPHRQFEFTGSTIDNAIYQTALEFEDGDLTKPTDGLCSYEMSEDNKEMTLTLKDEDAKFSNGDPVTADDIVFSFERLQGIKGNPSFFLEGVKVKKVDDKTVTLTSAEPNPALPYILPNSSIGIVNSKVVKENKGTTDENDGAEQFLNENSQGSGPYKVEKYDADSQVVLTANEHYNGPEPKYKRVVLRNVSAETQLTDIQSGQAQVAFDLNADQAKQIDESMGKISSLPSTRSLYIFNNTDEKIGGPAADPNFRKAVMAAIDYDKLTDLAGKGSQRMASLVPNEFVGAVPKDEAPERDLAKAKKLLKKAGYDGEKVPFHYSSDQAVNGVDLAQLAETLQAQLKEADINLDLKPAPSSTQLDGFRSAKQPMGIGTWGADFPDPTNYNVFIPGGDVADRVNWKDDPKLKKLADEAAEAKGDARDAAYAKLFKATTDTAVWIPLVQPVSTIAVGSSITKFVSNADVSFDFAKAE
;
A
#
# COMPACT_ATOMS: atom_id res chain seq x y z
N MET A 1 -25.00 46.89 -56.27
CA MET A 1 -26.14 47.79 -56.63
C MET A 1 -27.26 47.52 -55.65
N ARG A 2 -27.71 48.61 -55.04
CA ARG A 2 -29.00 48.89 -54.36
C ARG A 2 -29.29 48.01 -53.12
N ARG A 3 -29.15 48.56 -51.89
CA ARG A 3 -29.89 49.66 -51.20
C ARG A 3 -31.21 49.18 -50.58
N LEU A 4 -31.22 49.20 -49.22
CA LEU A 4 -32.07 50.04 -48.37
C LEU A 4 -33.52 49.50 -48.24
N SER A 5 -34.14 49.45 -47.08
CA SER A 5 -34.32 50.39 -45.92
C SER A 5 -35.13 49.72 -44.83
N ARG A 6 -34.81 49.86 -43.50
CA ARG A 6 -35.38 50.87 -42.54
C ARG A 6 -36.91 50.81 -42.35
N ASN A 7 -37.37 50.46 -41.14
CA ASN A 7 -37.85 51.29 -40.01
C ASN A 7 -38.56 50.38 -39.00
N LEU A 8 -38.17 50.42 -37.75
CA LEU A 8 -38.74 51.18 -36.60
C LEU A 8 -40.25 51.03 -36.39
N VAL A 9 -40.66 50.50 -35.22
CA VAL A 9 -41.47 51.17 -34.21
C VAL A 9 -41.43 50.38 -32.89
N ALA A 10 -41.12 51.09 -31.81
CA ALA A 10 -41.19 50.66 -30.41
C ALA A 10 -42.64 50.80 -29.90
N ILE A 11 -42.98 50.10 -28.82
CA ILE A 11 -43.62 50.61 -27.59
C ILE A 11 -44.08 49.47 -26.69
N CYS A 12 -43.57 49.51 -25.46
CA CYS A 12 -44.08 49.10 -24.14
C CYS A 12 -45.20 48.07 -24.00
N SER A 13 -44.96 47.05 -23.19
CA SER A 13 -45.82 46.74 -22.05
C SER A 13 -45.14 45.78 -21.10
N THR A 14 -44.84 46.26 -19.89
CA THR A 14 -44.54 45.49 -18.67
C THR A 14 -45.75 44.63 -18.29
N LEU A 15 -45.51 43.32 -17.97
CA LEU A 15 -46.09 42.65 -16.79
C LEU A 15 -45.57 41.22 -16.68
N ALA A 16 -45.01 40.92 -15.55
CA ALA A 16 -44.90 39.66 -14.80
C ALA A 16 -45.18 38.34 -15.53
N LEU A 17 -44.16 37.46 -15.55
CA LEU A 17 -44.33 36.00 -15.42
C LEU A 17 -43.07 35.40 -14.76
N THR A 18 -43.16 35.25 -13.46
CA THR A 18 -42.45 34.26 -12.70
C THR A 18 -43.09 32.91 -13.00
N ALA A 19 -42.40 32.04 -13.74
CA ALA A 19 -42.51 30.58 -13.64
C ALA A 19 -41.76 29.92 -14.83
N GLY A 20 -40.85 29.01 -14.51
CA GLY A 20 -40.45 28.01 -15.53
C GLY A 20 -38.98 28.02 -15.95
N LEU A 21 -38.05 27.83 -15.04
CA LEU A 21 -36.77 27.21 -15.33
C LEU A 21 -36.69 25.89 -14.57
N ALA A 22 -37.49 24.95 -15.00
CA ALA A 22 -37.33 23.55 -14.66
C ALA A 22 -37.46 22.77 -15.97
N ALA A 23 -36.36 22.27 -16.45
CA ALA A 23 -36.22 21.06 -17.24
C ALA A 23 -35.07 21.21 -18.27
N CYS A 24 -33.92 20.68 -17.91
CA CYS A 24 -33.10 19.83 -18.77
C CYS A 24 -31.87 19.40 -17.95
N GLY A 25 -31.97 18.27 -17.33
CA GLY A 25 -30.90 17.56 -16.66
C GLY A 25 -31.47 16.22 -16.22
N GLY A 26 -31.67 15.34 -17.19
CA GLY A 26 -32.02 13.97 -16.88
C GLY A 26 -30.83 13.25 -16.30
N GLY A 27 -31.08 12.57 -15.20
CA GLY A 27 -30.14 11.76 -14.45
C GLY A 27 -30.55 11.83 -12.99
N SER A 28 -31.71 11.28 -12.64
CA SER A 28 -32.04 10.98 -11.27
C SER A 28 -31.28 9.71 -10.85
N ASP A 29 -29.98 9.85 -10.55
CA ASP A 29 -29.40 8.98 -9.56
C ASP A 29 -30.09 9.36 -8.25
N GLU A 30 -30.75 8.40 -7.61
CA GLU A 30 -31.38 8.60 -6.29
C GLU A 30 -30.28 9.09 -5.33
N ALA A 31 -30.30 10.40 -5.06
CA ALA A 31 -29.49 10.99 -4.02
C ALA A 31 -30.00 10.40 -2.71
N GLY A 32 -29.30 9.38 -2.16
CA GLY A 32 -29.42 9.01 -0.77
C GLY A 32 -29.30 10.28 0.08
N ASP A 33 -29.96 10.29 1.23
CA ASP A 33 -29.91 11.42 2.14
C ASP A 33 -28.45 11.84 2.33
N ALA A 34 -28.10 13.09 2.05
CA ALA A 34 -26.73 13.59 2.09
C ALA A 34 -26.04 13.38 3.45
N GLY A 35 -26.80 13.03 4.49
CA GLY A 35 -26.33 12.68 5.82
C GLY A 35 -25.82 11.23 5.97
N ASP A 36 -26.18 10.32 5.06
CA ASP A 36 -25.88 8.88 5.15
C ASP A 36 -24.83 8.40 4.14
N THR A 37 -24.20 9.32 3.41
CA THR A 37 -23.23 9.01 2.37
C THR A 37 -21.85 9.57 2.69
N ILE A 38 -20.79 8.77 2.54
CA ILE A 38 -19.41 9.22 2.47
C ILE A 38 -19.00 9.31 1.00
N VAL A 39 -18.48 10.46 0.58
CA VAL A 39 -17.75 10.62 -0.68
C VAL A 39 -16.26 10.59 -0.35
N ALA A 40 -15.58 9.57 -0.84
CA ALA A 40 -14.14 9.39 -0.73
C ALA A 40 -13.49 9.53 -2.10
N GLU A 41 -12.28 10.05 -2.15
CA GLU A 41 -11.58 10.37 -3.40
C GLU A 41 -10.15 9.89 -3.41
N THR A 42 -9.77 9.27 -4.51
CA THR A 42 -8.37 8.89 -4.82
C THR A 42 -8.16 8.88 -6.34
N ALA A 43 -6.95 9.08 -6.78
CA ALA A 43 -6.58 8.83 -8.18
C ALA A 43 -6.52 7.30 -8.39
N PHE A 44 -7.44 6.77 -9.18
CA PHE A 44 -7.59 5.33 -9.33
C PHE A 44 -6.39 4.68 -10.03
N ASN A 45 -5.95 3.57 -9.44
CA ASN A 45 -5.15 2.55 -10.08
C ASN A 45 -5.91 1.21 -10.12
N LEU A 46 -7.24 1.29 -10.13
CA LEU A 46 -8.16 0.18 -10.04
C LEU A 46 -8.19 -0.65 -11.33
N LYS A 47 -8.00 -1.95 -11.20
CA LYS A 47 -8.15 -2.91 -12.30
C LYS A 47 -9.31 -3.85 -12.04
N THR A 48 -9.47 -4.29 -10.81
CA THR A 48 -10.46 -5.27 -10.37
C THR A 48 -10.71 -5.13 -8.88
N ILE A 49 -11.86 -5.60 -8.42
CA ILE A 49 -12.20 -5.82 -7.01
C ILE A 49 -12.50 -7.31 -6.74
N ASP A 50 -12.04 -8.20 -7.62
CA ASP A 50 -11.90 -9.62 -7.31
C ASP A 50 -10.73 -9.78 -6.33
N PRO A 51 -10.96 -10.16 -5.06
CA PRO A 51 -9.92 -10.11 -4.03
C PRO A 51 -8.70 -10.97 -4.39
N HIS A 52 -8.91 -12.07 -5.11
CA HIS A 52 -7.83 -12.98 -5.48
C HIS A 52 -7.05 -12.54 -6.75
N ARG A 53 -7.38 -11.38 -7.33
CA ARG A 53 -6.71 -10.78 -8.51
C ARG A 53 -6.24 -9.37 -8.23
N GLN A 54 -6.93 -8.63 -7.36
CA GLN A 54 -6.57 -7.25 -7.03
C GLN A 54 -5.27 -7.20 -6.21
N PHE A 55 -4.45 -6.16 -6.47
CA PHE A 55 -3.19 -5.93 -5.76
C PHE A 55 -2.80 -4.44 -5.79
N GLU A 56 -3.78 -3.57 -5.90
CA GLU A 56 -3.59 -2.12 -5.96
C GLU A 56 -4.30 -1.43 -4.78
N PHE A 57 -3.83 -0.24 -4.41
CA PHE A 57 -4.36 0.53 -3.28
C PHE A 57 -5.87 0.77 -3.37
N THR A 58 -6.38 1.17 -4.54
CA THR A 58 -7.82 1.45 -4.72
C THR A 58 -8.64 0.18 -4.53
N GLY A 59 -8.19 -0.95 -5.11
CA GLY A 59 -8.84 -2.25 -4.94
C GLY A 59 -8.82 -2.71 -3.48
N SER A 60 -7.67 -2.62 -2.80
CA SER A 60 -7.55 -2.97 -1.38
C SER A 60 -8.47 -2.12 -0.49
N THR A 61 -8.62 -0.83 -0.77
CA THR A 61 -9.52 0.06 -0.02
C THR A 61 -10.98 -0.38 -0.14
N ILE A 62 -11.38 -0.83 -1.33
CA ILE A 62 -12.73 -1.34 -1.57
C ILE A 62 -12.90 -2.73 -0.92
N ASP A 63 -11.94 -3.63 -1.13
CA ASP A 63 -12.02 -5.00 -0.64
C ASP A 63 -12.06 -5.07 0.89
N ASN A 64 -11.34 -4.19 1.60
CA ASN A 64 -11.46 -4.04 3.06
C ASN A 64 -12.88 -3.68 3.52
N ALA A 65 -13.68 -3.04 2.68
CA ALA A 65 -15.06 -2.70 3.00
C ALA A 65 -16.07 -3.82 2.65
N ILE A 66 -15.77 -4.68 1.66
CA ILE A 66 -16.73 -5.66 1.14
C ILE A 66 -16.41 -7.11 1.50
N TYR A 67 -15.17 -7.43 1.89
CA TYR A 67 -14.77 -8.77 2.31
C TYR A 67 -14.29 -8.78 3.76
N GLN A 68 -14.52 -9.88 4.45
CA GLN A 68 -13.82 -10.25 5.67
C GLN A 68 -12.75 -11.29 5.34
N THR A 69 -11.70 -11.29 6.12
CA THR A 69 -10.57 -12.24 6.04
C THR A 69 -10.62 -13.25 7.19
N ALA A 70 -9.85 -14.32 7.09
CA ALA A 70 -9.78 -15.32 8.16
C ALA A 70 -9.23 -14.73 9.47
N LEU A 71 -8.22 -13.86 9.38
CA LEU A 71 -7.63 -13.12 10.50
C LEU A 71 -7.68 -11.61 10.22
N GLU A 72 -7.48 -10.80 11.25
CA GLU A 72 -7.36 -9.34 11.15
C GLU A 72 -6.22 -8.83 12.04
N PHE A 73 -5.95 -7.52 12.04
CA PHE A 73 -5.03 -6.89 12.98
C PHE A 73 -5.79 -6.19 14.10
N GLU A 74 -5.37 -6.42 15.36
CA GLU A 74 -6.00 -5.80 16.54
C GLU A 74 -5.90 -4.27 16.46
N ASP A 75 -7.03 -3.59 16.26
CA ASP A 75 -7.10 -2.13 16.08
C ASP A 75 -6.15 -1.59 14.98
N GLY A 76 -5.78 -2.42 13.99
CA GLY A 76 -4.83 -2.08 12.93
C GLY A 76 -3.36 -2.02 13.37
N ASP A 77 -3.02 -2.58 14.53
CA ASP A 77 -1.63 -2.80 14.97
C ASP A 77 -1.02 -3.97 14.19
N LEU A 78 -0.21 -3.66 13.21
CA LEU A 78 0.40 -4.64 12.29
C LEU A 78 1.31 -5.67 13.00
N THR A 79 1.62 -5.47 14.28
CA THR A 79 2.38 -6.44 15.08
C THR A 79 1.51 -7.47 15.78
N LYS A 80 0.17 -7.30 15.72
CA LYS A 80 -0.80 -8.10 16.48
C LYS A 80 -1.88 -8.72 15.59
N PRO A 81 -1.54 -9.76 14.82
CA PRO A 81 -2.58 -10.54 14.14
C PRO A 81 -3.52 -11.17 15.18
N THR A 82 -4.81 -11.07 14.94
CA THR A 82 -5.88 -11.54 15.82
C THR A 82 -6.99 -12.22 15.01
N ASP A 83 -7.99 -12.72 15.73
CA ASP A 83 -9.12 -13.42 15.12
C ASP A 83 -9.97 -12.48 14.25
N GLY A 84 -10.15 -12.86 12.99
CA GLY A 84 -11.17 -12.32 12.08
C GLY A 84 -12.42 -13.21 12.04
N LEU A 85 -12.74 -13.78 10.87
CA LEU A 85 -13.77 -14.82 10.74
C LEU A 85 -13.41 -16.09 11.51
N CYS A 86 -12.11 -16.37 11.68
CA CYS A 86 -11.60 -17.54 12.38
C CYS A 86 -10.78 -17.15 13.60
N SER A 87 -10.76 -18.02 14.62
CA SER A 87 -9.65 -18.11 15.54
C SER A 87 -8.54 -18.97 14.95
N TYR A 88 -7.30 -18.81 15.44
CA TYR A 88 -6.18 -19.59 14.90
C TYR A 88 -5.26 -20.14 15.97
N GLU A 89 -4.63 -21.25 15.65
CA GLU A 89 -3.56 -21.85 16.45
C GLU A 89 -2.41 -22.25 15.53
N MET A 90 -1.17 -21.86 15.90
CA MET A 90 0.05 -22.26 15.20
C MET A 90 0.70 -23.45 15.91
N SER A 91 1.16 -24.43 15.14
CA SER A 91 2.01 -25.51 15.68
C SER A 91 3.34 -24.99 16.20
N GLU A 92 3.95 -25.68 17.17
CA GLU A 92 5.22 -25.28 17.76
C GLU A 92 6.37 -25.14 16.75
N ASP A 93 6.32 -25.90 15.65
CA ASP A 93 7.31 -25.86 14.56
C ASP A 93 6.95 -24.84 13.46
N ASN A 94 5.85 -24.08 13.61
CA ASN A 94 5.33 -23.13 12.63
C ASN A 94 5.05 -23.72 11.24
N LYS A 95 4.80 -25.03 11.15
CA LYS A 95 4.49 -25.69 9.86
C LYS A 95 3.00 -25.89 9.62
N GLU A 96 2.19 -25.83 10.65
CA GLU A 96 0.74 -25.98 10.56
C GLU A 96 0.03 -24.87 11.30
N MET A 97 -0.99 -24.30 10.66
CA MET A 97 -1.96 -23.39 11.27
C MET A 97 -3.33 -24.03 11.20
N THR A 98 -4.00 -24.09 12.33
CA THR A 98 -5.42 -24.48 12.41
C THR A 98 -6.28 -23.24 12.51
N LEU A 99 -7.24 -23.09 11.60
CA LEU A 99 -8.25 -22.04 11.59
C LEU A 99 -9.59 -22.65 12.01
N THR A 100 -10.27 -22.03 12.97
CA THR A 100 -11.61 -22.45 13.43
C THR A 100 -12.61 -21.29 13.25
N LEU A 101 -13.64 -21.50 12.44
CA LEU A 101 -14.70 -20.51 12.19
C LEU A 101 -15.41 -20.18 13.51
N LYS A 102 -15.43 -18.89 13.90
CA LYS A 102 -15.91 -18.41 15.20
C LYS A 102 -17.41 -18.27 15.27
N ASP A 103 -17.99 -17.62 14.26
CA ASP A 103 -19.38 -17.19 14.27
C ASP A 103 -20.22 -18.06 13.32
N GLU A 104 -21.20 -18.78 13.88
CA GLU A 104 -22.17 -19.56 13.10
C GLU A 104 -23.17 -18.68 12.35
N ASP A 105 -23.29 -17.40 12.74
CA ASP A 105 -24.20 -16.43 12.15
C ASP A 105 -23.54 -15.54 11.10
N ALA A 106 -22.22 -15.69 10.83
CA ALA A 106 -21.54 -14.96 9.77
C ALA A 106 -22.16 -15.29 8.40
N LYS A 107 -22.53 -14.26 7.64
CA LYS A 107 -23.23 -14.38 6.35
C LYS A 107 -22.58 -13.54 5.27
N PHE A 108 -22.60 -14.07 4.07
CA PHE A 108 -22.31 -13.29 2.88
C PHE A 108 -23.42 -12.26 2.58
N SER A 109 -23.11 -11.31 1.71
CA SER A 109 -24.01 -10.21 1.33
C SER A 109 -25.34 -10.67 0.71
N ASN A 110 -25.44 -11.92 0.26
CA ASN A 110 -26.67 -12.55 -0.24
C ASN A 110 -27.46 -13.32 0.85
N GLY A 111 -26.95 -13.37 2.10
CA GLY A 111 -27.58 -14.07 3.24
C GLY A 111 -27.17 -15.54 3.38
N ASP A 112 -26.38 -16.13 2.49
CA ASP A 112 -25.81 -17.47 2.65
C ASP A 112 -24.83 -17.49 3.84
N PRO A 113 -24.76 -18.56 4.64
CA PRO A 113 -23.81 -18.67 5.73
C PRO A 113 -22.37 -18.81 5.23
N VAL A 114 -21.40 -18.25 5.96
CA VAL A 114 -19.98 -18.52 5.73
C VAL A 114 -19.63 -19.89 6.30
N THR A 115 -18.88 -20.71 5.56
CA THR A 115 -18.53 -22.08 5.92
C THR A 115 -17.04 -22.38 5.74
N ALA A 116 -16.56 -23.49 6.31
CA ALA A 116 -15.20 -23.97 6.07
C ALA A 116 -14.93 -24.28 4.57
N ASP A 117 -15.96 -24.67 3.81
CA ASP A 117 -15.82 -24.89 2.36
C ASP A 117 -15.52 -23.59 1.60
N ASP A 118 -16.04 -22.46 2.07
CA ASP A 118 -15.76 -21.14 1.48
C ASP A 118 -14.32 -20.69 1.76
N ILE A 119 -13.83 -20.95 2.96
CA ILE A 119 -12.42 -20.68 3.33
C ILE A 119 -11.47 -21.52 2.46
N VAL A 120 -11.71 -22.83 2.36
CA VAL A 120 -10.90 -23.72 1.52
C VAL A 120 -10.93 -23.26 0.07
N PHE A 121 -12.12 -23.01 -0.48
CA PHE A 121 -12.25 -22.57 -1.86
C PHE A 121 -11.53 -21.23 -2.11
N SER A 122 -11.66 -20.26 -1.21
CA SER A 122 -11.03 -18.94 -1.34
C SER A 122 -9.51 -19.05 -1.39
N PHE A 123 -8.92 -19.85 -0.49
CA PHE A 123 -7.47 -20.02 -0.44
C PHE A 123 -6.94 -20.83 -1.65
N GLU A 124 -7.64 -21.90 -2.04
CA GLU A 124 -7.28 -22.68 -3.24
C GLU A 124 -7.44 -21.84 -4.52
N ARG A 125 -8.50 -21.00 -4.58
CA ARG A 125 -8.71 -20.09 -5.70
C ARG A 125 -7.59 -19.06 -5.78
N LEU A 126 -7.24 -18.41 -4.67
CA LEU A 126 -6.12 -17.46 -4.63
C LEU A 126 -4.83 -18.07 -5.20
N GLN A 127 -4.50 -19.31 -4.80
CA GLN A 127 -3.30 -20.01 -5.27
C GLN A 127 -3.36 -20.38 -6.75
N GLY A 128 -4.51 -20.89 -7.19
CA GLY A 128 -4.62 -21.60 -8.47
C GLY A 128 -4.91 -20.70 -9.67
N ILE A 129 -5.59 -19.57 -9.49
CA ILE A 129 -5.94 -18.67 -10.61
C ILE A 129 -4.76 -17.87 -11.15
N LYS A 130 -3.61 -17.90 -10.48
CA LYS A 130 -2.37 -17.18 -10.85
C LYS A 130 -2.56 -15.66 -11.00
N GLY A 131 -3.44 -15.09 -10.20
CA GLY A 131 -3.55 -13.65 -10.04
C GLY A 131 -2.32 -13.03 -9.37
N ASN A 132 -2.22 -11.71 -9.36
CA ASN A 132 -1.09 -11.02 -8.73
C ASN A 132 -0.84 -11.45 -7.27
N PRO A 133 -1.87 -11.65 -6.41
CA PRO A 133 -1.66 -12.01 -5.01
C PRO A 133 -1.46 -13.53 -4.77
N SER A 134 -1.41 -14.38 -5.80
CA SER A 134 -1.31 -15.85 -5.66
C SER A 134 -0.09 -16.30 -4.85
N PHE A 135 0.97 -15.50 -4.81
CA PHE A 135 2.21 -15.82 -4.07
C PHE A 135 2.02 -15.87 -2.55
N PHE A 136 1.00 -15.21 -2.00
CA PHE A 136 0.76 -15.14 -0.55
C PHE A 136 0.67 -16.51 0.12
N LEU A 137 0.03 -17.46 -0.55
CA LEU A 137 -0.15 -18.83 -0.05
C LEU A 137 0.61 -19.86 -0.89
N GLU A 138 1.63 -19.44 -1.66
CA GLU A 138 2.43 -20.38 -2.44
C GLU A 138 3.08 -21.45 -1.55
N GLY A 139 2.95 -22.71 -1.94
CA GLY A 139 3.47 -23.85 -1.19
C GLY A 139 2.70 -24.24 0.07
N VAL A 140 1.63 -23.50 0.43
CA VAL A 140 0.75 -23.83 1.55
C VAL A 140 -0.32 -24.81 1.09
N LYS A 141 -0.49 -25.94 1.79
CA LYS A 141 -1.57 -26.90 1.54
C LYS A 141 -2.77 -26.53 2.41
N VAL A 142 -3.93 -26.42 1.79
CA VAL A 142 -5.21 -26.13 2.45
C VAL A 142 -6.01 -27.41 2.59
N LYS A 143 -6.60 -27.67 3.76
CA LYS A 143 -7.42 -28.85 3.99
C LYS A 143 -8.58 -28.57 4.94
N LYS A 144 -9.80 -28.90 4.53
CA LYS A 144 -10.95 -28.97 5.43
C LYS A 144 -10.78 -30.16 6.39
N VAL A 145 -10.92 -29.91 7.69
CA VAL A 145 -10.92 -30.95 8.74
C VAL A 145 -12.34 -31.37 9.06
N ASP A 146 -13.21 -30.38 9.29
CA ASP A 146 -14.64 -30.53 9.55
C ASP A 146 -15.41 -29.30 9.07
N ASP A 147 -16.68 -29.13 9.47
CA ASP A 147 -17.53 -28.03 8.99
C ASP A 147 -17.12 -26.63 9.48
N LYS A 148 -16.22 -26.55 10.46
CA LYS A 148 -15.73 -25.30 11.03
C LYS A 148 -14.21 -25.15 10.97
N THR A 149 -13.48 -26.23 10.72
CA THR A 149 -12.04 -26.27 10.90
C THR A 149 -11.32 -26.49 9.58
N VAL A 150 -10.34 -25.65 9.32
CA VAL A 150 -9.42 -25.72 8.16
C VAL A 150 -8.00 -25.73 8.66
N THR A 151 -7.14 -26.58 8.09
CA THR A 151 -5.68 -26.55 8.35
C THR A 151 -4.92 -26.05 7.14
N LEU A 152 -3.90 -25.22 7.41
CA LEU A 152 -2.89 -24.73 6.47
C LEU A 152 -1.56 -25.39 6.82
N THR A 153 -0.94 -26.11 5.89
CA THR A 153 0.31 -26.82 6.14
C THR A 153 1.40 -26.38 5.17
N SER A 154 2.55 -25.96 5.68
CA SER A 154 3.74 -25.56 4.92
C SER A 154 4.82 -26.64 5.02
N ALA A 155 5.60 -26.84 3.95
CA ALA A 155 6.72 -27.79 3.96
C ALA A 155 7.83 -27.36 4.93
N GLU A 156 8.10 -26.06 4.97
CA GLU A 156 9.05 -25.41 5.87
C GLU A 156 8.30 -24.52 6.88
N PRO A 157 8.94 -24.16 8.03
CA PRO A 157 8.33 -23.22 8.99
C PRO A 157 7.90 -21.92 8.32
N ASN A 158 6.64 -21.52 8.53
CA ASN A 158 6.06 -20.29 7.98
C ASN A 158 5.41 -19.44 9.09
N PRO A 159 6.20 -18.78 9.93
CA PRO A 159 5.69 -17.92 11.00
C PRO A 159 5.02 -16.63 10.48
N ALA A 160 5.10 -16.35 9.19
CA ALA A 160 4.47 -15.19 8.56
C ALA A 160 2.96 -15.39 8.28
N LEU A 161 2.44 -16.62 8.30
CA LEU A 161 1.03 -16.89 7.99
C LEU A 161 0.04 -16.01 8.77
N PRO A 162 0.19 -15.78 10.10
CA PRO A 162 -0.71 -14.89 10.84
C PRO A 162 -0.70 -13.44 10.34
N TYR A 163 0.42 -12.98 9.77
CA TYR A 163 0.60 -11.64 9.21
C TYR A 163 0.17 -11.52 7.75
N ILE A 164 0.04 -12.66 7.06
CA ILE A 164 -0.40 -12.74 5.66
C ILE A 164 -1.92 -12.78 5.57
N LEU A 165 -2.59 -13.59 6.38
CA LEU A 165 -4.04 -13.85 6.28
C LEU A 165 -4.96 -12.64 6.52
N PRO A 166 -4.55 -11.54 7.19
CA PRO A 166 -5.34 -10.31 7.24
C PRO A 166 -5.40 -9.53 5.92
N ASN A 167 -4.57 -9.84 4.92
CA ASN A 167 -4.52 -9.07 3.67
C ASN A 167 -5.85 -9.15 2.90
N SER A 168 -6.36 -8.00 2.46
CA SER A 168 -7.63 -7.90 1.72
C SER A 168 -7.68 -8.74 0.44
N SER A 169 -6.52 -9.02 -0.17
CA SER A 169 -6.40 -9.94 -1.32
C SER A 169 -6.70 -11.41 -0.96
N ILE A 170 -6.90 -11.72 0.33
CA ILE A 170 -7.24 -13.07 0.84
C ILE A 170 -8.68 -13.08 1.38
N GLY A 171 -9.50 -12.16 0.90
CA GLY A 171 -10.91 -12.06 1.27
C GLY A 171 -11.68 -13.36 1.03
N ILE A 172 -12.54 -13.75 1.97
CA ILE A 172 -13.35 -14.96 1.84
C ILE A 172 -14.56 -14.68 0.96
N VAL A 173 -14.73 -15.48 -0.09
CA VAL A 173 -15.84 -15.37 -1.06
C VAL A 173 -16.86 -16.51 -0.92
N ASN A 174 -18.11 -16.25 -1.26
CA ASN A 174 -19.17 -17.27 -1.33
C ASN A 174 -18.84 -18.28 -2.45
N SER A 175 -18.27 -19.42 -2.08
CA SER A 175 -17.79 -20.44 -2.99
C SER A 175 -18.87 -21.00 -3.93
N LYS A 176 -20.10 -21.14 -3.43
CA LYS A 176 -21.25 -21.63 -4.17
C LYS A 176 -21.59 -20.67 -5.33
N VAL A 177 -21.78 -19.40 -5.00
CA VAL A 177 -22.18 -18.39 -6.00
C VAL A 177 -21.05 -18.13 -7.00
N VAL A 178 -19.79 -18.09 -6.54
CA VAL A 178 -18.64 -17.92 -7.43
C VAL A 178 -18.50 -19.09 -8.41
N LYS A 179 -18.69 -20.34 -7.96
CA LYS A 179 -18.71 -21.52 -8.84
C LYS A 179 -19.86 -21.50 -9.87
N GLU A 180 -21.06 -21.04 -9.45
CA GLU A 180 -22.20 -20.89 -10.36
C GLU A 180 -21.93 -19.83 -11.45
N ASN A 181 -20.99 -18.89 -11.20
CA ASN A 181 -20.58 -17.83 -12.12
C ASN A 181 -19.17 -18.05 -12.71
N LYS A 182 -18.86 -19.28 -13.06
CA LYS A 182 -17.61 -19.73 -13.73
C LYS A 182 -16.35 -19.62 -12.87
N GLY A 183 -16.48 -19.51 -11.55
CA GLY A 183 -15.33 -19.54 -10.65
C GLY A 183 -14.76 -20.92 -10.51
N THR A 184 -13.44 -21.03 -10.58
CA THR A 184 -12.68 -22.27 -10.37
C THR A 184 -11.49 -22.01 -9.44
N THR A 185 -10.75 -23.05 -9.10
CA THR A 185 -9.51 -22.95 -8.32
C THR A 185 -8.27 -23.17 -9.22
N ASP A 186 -8.38 -22.84 -10.50
CA ASP A 186 -7.28 -22.96 -11.48
C ASP A 186 -7.30 -21.77 -12.48
N GLU A 187 -6.36 -21.78 -13.42
CA GLU A 187 -6.19 -20.72 -14.42
C GLU A 187 -7.39 -20.55 -15.38
N ASN A 188 -8.38 -21.46 -15.36
CA ASN A 188 -9.61 -21.33 -16.16
C ASN A 188 -10.70 -20.51 -15.46
N ASP A 189 -10.42 -19.94 -14.27
CA ASP A 189 -11.34 -19.08 -13.53
C ASP A 189 -11.86 -17.93 -14.39
N GLY A 190 -13.18 -17.81 -14.47
CA GLY A 190 -13.88 -16.80 -15.24
C GLY A 190 -14.82 -15.92 -14.43
N ALA A 191 -14.66 -15.86 -13.09
CA ALA A 191 -15.58 -15.13 -12.21
C ALA A 191 -15.25 -13.65 -12.04
N GLU A 192 -14.11 -13.15 -12.53
CA GLU A 192 -13.65 -11.77 -12.29
C GLU A 192 -14.69 -10.70 -12.62
N GLN A 193 -15.27 -10.73 -13.83
CA GLN A 193 -16.27 -9.74 -14.22
C GLN A 193 -17.50 -9.80 -13.30
N PHE A 194 -17.94 -11.01 -12.94
CA PHE A 194 -19.06 -11.18 -12.03
C PHE A 194 -18.76 -10.59 -10.64
N LEU A 195 -17.57 -10.84 -10.09
CA LEU A 195 -17.15 -10.33 -8.77
C LEU A 195 -16.96 -8.81 -8.76
N ASN A 196 -16.55 -8.21 -9.87
CA ASN A 196 -16.48 -6.75 -10.00
C ASN A 196 -17.85 -6.08 -9.89
N GLU A 197 -18.89 -6.73 -10.41
CA GLU A 197 -20.26 -6.19 -10.41
C GLU A 197 -21.09 -6.64 -9.20
N ASN A 198 -20.72 -7.77 -8.58
CA ASN A 198 -21.50 -8.44 -7.54
C ASN A 198 -20.57 -8.94 -6.43
N SER A 199 -20.33 -8.13 -5.42
CA SER A 199 -19.51 -8.57 -4.29
C SER A 199 -20.12 -9.80 -3.61
N GLN A 200 -19.29 -10.81 -3.37
CA GLN A 200 -19.67 -12.06 -2.72
C GLN A 200 -18.92 -12.24 -1.38
N GLY A 201 -18.68 -11.11 -0.70
CA GLY A 201 -18.05 -11.07 0.62
C GLY A 201 -19.07 -10.97 1.75
N SER A 202 -18.56 -11.00 2.97
CA SER A 202 -19.31 -10.86 4.22
C SER A 202 -18.98 -9.55 4.97
N GLY A 203 -18.30 -8.61 4.32
CA GLY A 203 -17.92 -7.32 4.91
C GLY A 203 -19.10 -6.38 5.18
N PRO A 204 -18.84 -5.22 5.82
CA PRO A 204 -19.87 -4.25 6.22
C PRO A 204 -20.59 -3.58 5.04
N TYR A 205 -20.04 -3.62 3.86
CA TYR A 205 -20.64 -3.08 2.64
C TYR A 205 -20.68 -4.13 1.52
N LYS A 206 -21.46 -3.84 0.49
CA LYS A 206 -21.56 -4.59 -0.77
C LYS A 206 -21.56 -3.63 -1.96
N VAL A 207 -21.14 -4.10 -3.12
CA VAL A 207 -21.10 -3.29 -4.35
C VAL A 207 -22.51 -2.97 -4.83
N GLU A 208 -22.78 -1.69 -5.07
CA GLU A 208 -23.98 -1.17 -5.74
C GLU A 208 -23.67 -0.86 -7.21
N LYS A 209 -22.48 -0.25 -7.47
CA LYS A 209 -22.04 0.11 -8.82
C LYS A 209 -20.54 0.00 -8.93
N TYR A 210 -20.06 -0.57 -10.00
CA TYR A 210 -18.64 -0.65 -10.35
C TYR A 210 -18.35 0.03 -11.69
N ASP A 211 -17.43 0.98 -11.69
CA ASP A 211 -16.87 1.61 -12.88
C ASP A 211 -15.41 1.96 -12.57
N ALA A 212 -14.50 1.17 -13.10
CA ALA A 212 -13.06 1.28 -12.81
C ALA A 212 -12.43 2.61 -13.27
N ASP A 213 -13.07 3.33 -14.19
CA ASP A 213 -12.54 4.58 -14.74
C ASP A 213 -13.06 5.82 -13.98
N SER A 214 -14.21 5.72 -13.33
CA SER A 214 -14.88 6.88 -12.74
C SER A 214 -15.20 6.76 -11.24
N GLN A 215 -15.90 5.70 -10.83
CA GLN A 215 -16.32 5.54 -9.43
C GLN A 215 -16.75 4.12 -9.08
N VAL A 216 -16.60 3.77 -7.81
CA VAL A 216 -17.23 2.60 -7.21
C VAL A 216 -18.19 3.05 -6.12
N VAL A 217 -19.41 2.51 -6.10
CA VAL A 217 -20.44 2.81 -5.11
C VAL A 217 -20.70 1.55 -4.30
N LEU A 218 -20.66 1.71 -2.99
CA LEU A 218 -20.96 0.66 -2.03
C LEU A 218 -22.20 1.04 -1.23
N THR A 219 -22.99 0.04 -0.85
CA THR A 219 -24.13 0.17 0.06
C THR A 219 -23.95 -0.74 1.26
N ALA A 220 -24.48 -0.37 2.43
CA ALA A 220 -24.37 -1.17 3.63
C ALA A 220 -24.92 -2.59 3.42
N ASN A 221 -24.21 -3.57 3.96
CA ASN A 221 -24.59 -4.98 3.91
C ASN A 221 -25.52 -5.30 5.09
N GLU A 222 -26.79 -5.56 4.82
CA GLU A 222 -27.81 -5.91 5.82
C GLU A 222 -27.58 -7.25 6.54
N HIS A 223 -26.67 -8.07 6.01
CA HIS A 223 -26.29 -9.37 6.58
C HIS A 223 -24.96 -9.34 7.34
N TYR A 224 -24.33 -8.17 7.44
CA TYR A 224 -23.08 -8.03 8.19
C TYR A 224 -23.30 -8.33 9.68
N ASN A 225 -22.47 -9.21 10.24
CA ASN A 225 -22.56 -9.64 11.64
C ASN A 225 -21.86 -8.73 12.66
N GLY A 226 -21.16 -7.68 12.20
CA GLY A 226 -20.53 -6.65 13.04
C GLY A 226 -21.46 -5.46 13.31
N PRO A 227 -20.92 -4.38 13.91
CA PRO A 227 -21.67 -3.14 14.14
C PRO A 227 -22.18 -2.54 12.84
N GLU A 228 -23.45 -2.14 12.83
CA GLU A 228 -24.06 -1.52 11.64
C GLU A 228 -23.36 -0.20 11.29
N PRO A 229 -22.86 0.00 10.05
CA PRO A 229 -22.24 1.25 9.62
C PRO A 229 -23.22 2.42 9.74
N LYS A 230 -22.77 3.57 10.28
CA LYS A 230 -23.56 4.81 10.32
C LYS A 230 -23.88 5.30 8.92
N TYR A 231 -22.88 5.36 8.06
CA TYR A 231 -23.06 5.76 6.68
C TYR A 231 -23.51 4.55 5.85
N LYS A 232 -24.68 4.68 5.22
CA LYS A 232 -25.29 3.58 4.46
C LYS A 232 -24.73 3.44 3.06
N ARG A 233 -24.01 4.46 2.58
CA ARG A 233 -23.46 4.51 1.23
C ARG A 233 -22.06 5.10 1.23
N VAL A 234 -21.18 4.50 0.44
CA VAL A 234 -19.82 5.02 0.18
C VAL A 234 -19.69 5.20 -1.33
N VAL A 235 -19.26 6.38 -1.75
CA VAL A 235 -18.95 6.70 -3.15
C VAL A 235 -17.46 6.98 -3.24
N LEU A 236 -16.70 6.04 -3.78
CA LEU A 236 -15.28 6.23 -4.05
C LEU A 236 -15.12 6.75 -5.49
N ARG A 237 -14.57 7.96 -5.65
CA ARG A 237 -14.43 8.66 -6.94
C ARG A 237 -12.98 8.72 -7.42
N ASN A 238 -12.80 8.58 -8.75
CA ASN A 238 -11.51 8.74 -9.40
C ASN A 238 -11.27 10.23 -9.71
N VAL A 239 -10.48 10.90 -8.89
CA VAL A 239 -10.15 12.32 -9.07
C VAL A 239 -8.69 12.62 -8.70
N SER A 240 -8.09 13.61 -9.37
CA SER A 240 -6.71 14.02 -9.09
C SER A 240 -6.55 14.67 -7.70
N ALA A 241 -5.36 14.65 -7.13
CA ALA A 241 -5.06 15.24 -5.83
C ALA A 241 -5.43 16.73 -5.73
N GLU A 242 -5.31 17.49 -6.84
CA GLU A 242 -5.69 18.91 -6.89
C GLU A 242 -7.21 19.08 -6.75
N THR A 243 -7.99 18.20 -7.36
CA THR A 243 -9.46 18.17 -7.23
C THR A 243 -9.85 17.75 -5.82
N GLN A 244 -9.24 16.68 -5.28
CA GLN A 244 -9.48 16.22 -3.91
C GLN A 244 -9.30 17.34 -2.88
N LEU A 245 -8.24 18.17 -3.01
CA LEU A 245 -8.02 19.31 -2.13
C LEU A 245 -9.20 20.29 -2.18
N THR A 246 -9.65 20.63 -3.38
CA THR A 246 -10.78 21.55 -3.59
C THR A 246 -12.09 20.98 -3.03
N ASP A 247 -12.33 19.69 -3.23
CA ASP A 247 -13.56 19.02 -2.82
C ASP A 247 -13.65 18.84 -1.29
N ILE A 248 -12.53 18.54 -0.62
CA ILE A 248 -12.46 18.58 0.86
C ILE A 248 -12.72 20.01 1.38
N GLN A 249 -12.08 21.03 0.82
CA GLN A 249 -12.25 22.43 1.25
C GLN A 249 -13.69 22.92 1.08
N SER A 250 -14.39 22.45 0.04
CA SER A 250 -15.79 22.83 -0.22
C SER A 250 -16.82 21.91 0.45
N GLY A 251 -16.38 20.79 1.07
CA GLY A 251 -17.26 19.79 1.67
C GLY A 251 -17.94 18.86 0.66
N GLN A 252 -17.50 18.85 -0.61
CA GLN A 252 -18.01 17.93 -1.63
C GLN A 252 -17.46 16.50 -1.49
N ALA A 253 -16.30 16.34 -0.86
CA ALA A 253 -15.76 15.07 -0.42
C ALA A 253 -15.57 15.06 1.11
N GLN A 254 -15.67 13.86 1.70
CA GLN A 254 -15.44 13.64 3.11
C GLN A 254 -14.10 12.95 3.39
N VAL A 255 -13.51 12.29 2.40
CA VAL A 255 -12.19 11.63 2.55
C VAL A 255 -11.37 11.85 1.27
N ALA A 256 -10.11 12.27 1.42
CA ALA A 256 -9.16 12.39 0.31
C ALA A 256 -7.85 11.67 0.67
N PHE A 257 -7.37 10.81 -0.24
CA PHE A 257 -6.26 9.90 0.04
C PHE A 257 -4.90 10.35 -0.51
N ASP A 258 -4.86 11.29 -1.48
CA ASP A 258 -3.63 11.54 -2.25
C ASP A 258 -3.03 12.92 -2.03
N LEU A 259 -3.42 13.65 -0.98
CA LEU A 259 -2.86 14.96 -0.70
C LEU A 259 -1.38 14.86 -0.31
N ASN A 260 -0.54 15.63 -0.99
CA ASN A 260 0.85 15.79 -0.57
C ASN A 260 0.98 16.69 0.68
N ALA A 261 2.19 16.77 1.24
CA ALA A 261 2.45 17.51 2.47
C ALA A 261 2.09 19.02 2.37
N ASP A 262 2.23 19.65 1.20
CA ASP A 262 1.92 21.07 1.01
C ASP A 262 0.43 21.30 0.79
N GLN A 263 -0.27 20.37 0.16
CA GLN A 263 -1.73 20.38 0.06
C GLN A 263 -2.38 20.15 1.43
N ALA A 264 -1.88 19.20 2.21
CA ALA A 264 -2.37 18.91 3.55
C ALA A 264 -2.30 20.13 4.50
N LYS A 265 -1.28 20.98 4.38
CA LYS A 265 -1.16 22.23 5.14
C LYS A 265 -2.26 23.27 4.83
N GLN A 266 -2.98 23.10 3.71
CA GLN A 266 -4.06 24.02 3.30
C GLN A 266 -5.43 23.61 3.86
N ILE A 267 -5.50 22.47 4.56
CA ILE A 267 -6.71 22.03 5.28
C ILE A 267 -6.62 22.53 6.72
N ASP A 268 -7.48 23.47 7.09
CA ASP A 268 -7.63 23.93 8.47
C ASP A 268 -8.69 23.13 9.24
N GLU A 269 -8.73 23.30 10.56
CA GLU A 269 -9.64 22.56 11.45
C GLU A 269 -11.14 22.78 11.16
N SER A 270 -11.51 23.87 10.48
CA SER A 270 -12.90 24.12 10.08
C SER A 270 -13.31 23.32 8.85
N MET A 271 -12.35 23.01 7.98
CA MET A 271 -12.55 22.22 6.76
C MET A 271 -12.48 20.72 7.06
N GLY A 272 -11.56 20.31 7.94
CA GLY A 272 -11.36 18.90 8.25
C GLY A 272 -10.15 18.62 9.12
N LYS A 273 -9.74 17.37 9.18
CA LYS A 273 -8.58 16.88 9.92
C LYS A 273 -7.62 16.16 8.98
N ILE A 274 -6.34 16.29 9.25
CA ILE A 274 -5.30 15.49 8.58
C ILE A 274 -4.92 14.33 9.50
N SER A 275 -5.10 13.12 8.99
CA SER A 275 -4.52 11.90 9.56
C SER A 275 -3.24 11.57 8.81
N SER A 276 -2.12 11.53 9.51
CA SER A 276 -0.82 11.14 8.95
C SER A 276 -0.34 9.88 9.65
N LEU A 277 -0.26 8.81 8.90
CA LEU A 277 0.15 7.49 9.40
C LEU A 277 1.50 7.11 8.79
N PRO A 278 2.41 6.49 9.55
CA PRO A 278 3.57 5.85 8.93
C PRO A 278 3.12 4.89 7.85
N SER A 279 3.66 5.04 6.66
CA SER A 279 3.35 4.15 5.55
C SER A 279 4.15 2.85 5.68
N THR A 280 3.64 1.75 5.16
CA THR A 280 4.40 0.49 5.07
C THR A 280 5.47 0.52 3.97
N ARG A 281 5.69 1.69 3.34
CA ARG A 281 6.69 1.87 2.29
C ARG A 281 7.99 2.41 2.83
N SER A 282 9.09 1.96 2.22
CA SER A 282 10.44 2.45 2.45
C SER A 282 11.02 3.07 1.19
N LEU A 283 11.71 4.21 1.34
CA LEU A 283 12.55 4.81 0.32
C LEU A 283 14.02 4.55 0.66
N TYR A 284 14.79 4.13 -0.32
CA TYR A 284 16.19 3.77 -0.11
C TYR A 284 17.06 4.08 -1.32
N ILE A 285 18.37 4.14 -1.11
CA ILE A 285 19.36 4.08 -2.20
C ILE A 285 19.78 2.63 -2.37
N PHE A 286 19.78 2.15 -3.62
CA PHE A 286 20.43 0.90 -4.00
C PHE A 286 21.82 1.15 -4.59
N ASN A 287 22.76 0.24 -4.35
CA ASN A 287 24.12 0.29 -4.84
C ASN A 287 24.51 -1.06 -5.46
N ASN A 288 24.91 -1.07 -6.72
CA ASN A 288 25.34 -2.28 -7.40
C ASN A 288 26.74 -2.71 -6.95
N THR A 289 26.89 -3.96 -6.58
CA THR A 289 28.13 -4.50 -6.04
C THR A 289 29.12 -5.02 -7.09
N ASP A 290 28.69 -5.15 -8.34
CA ASP A 290 29.57 -5.52 -9.46
C ASP A 290 30.46 -4.31 -9.84
N GLU A 291 31.78 -4.49 -9.84
CA GLU A 291 32.75 -3.41 -10.10
C GLU A 291 32.58 -2.77 -11.50
N LYS A 292 32.16 -3.55 -12.50
CA LYS A 292 32.01 -3.05 -13.88
C LYS A 292 30.73 -2.22 -14.06
N ILE A 293 29.71 -2.49 -13.25
CA ILE A 293 28.42 -1.80 -13.32
C ILE A 293 28.37 -0.70 -12.27
N GLY A 294 28.67 -1.01 -11.03
CA GLY A 294 28.59 -0.11 -9.89
C GLY A 294 29.68 0.97 -9.90
N GLY A 295 30.84 0.71 -10.52
CA GLY A 295 31.96 1.64 -10.44
C GLY A 295 32.27 2.00 -8.97
N PRO A 296 32.30 3.31 -8.60
CA PRO A 296 32.54 3.70 -7.22
C PRO A 296 31.52 3.09 -6.22
N ALA A 297 30.28 2.90 -6.61
CA ALA A 297 29.23 2.33 -5.75
C ALA A 297 29.50 0.85 -5.41
N ALA A 298 30.38 0.16 -6.13
CA ALA A 298 30.79 -1.20 -5.77
C ALA A 298 31.74 -1.24 -4.57
N ASP A 299 32.45 -0.14 -4.25
CA ASP A 299 33.35 -0.08 -3.08
C ASP A 299 32.58 0.14 -1.78
N PRO A 300 32.76 -0.73 -0.76
CA PRO A 300 32.05 -0.62 0.52
C PRO A 300 32.32 0.70 1.27
N ASN A 301 33.52 1.30 1.13
CA ASN A 301 33.84 2.58 1.78
C ASN A 301 33.12 3.73 1.08
N PHE A 302 32.97 3.67 -0.25
CA PHE A 302 32.19 4.66 -1.00
C PHE A 302 30.71 4.62 -0.56
N ARG A 303 30.08 3.44 -0.53
CA ARG A 303 28.68 3.30 -0.08
C ARG A 303 28.49 3.84 1.33
N LYS A 304 29.38 3.49 2.27
CA LYS A 304 29.35 4.01 3.65
C LYS A 304 29.60 5.51 3.72
N ALA A 305 30.37 6.07 2.81
CA ALA A 305 30.54 7.51 2.70
C ALA A 305 29.26 8.20 2.25
N VAL A 306 28.56 7.64 1.24
CA VAL A 306 27.24 8.11 0.82
C VAL A 306 26.27 8.10 2.02
N MET A 307 26.15 6.99 2.74
CA MET A 307 25.28 6.86 3.91
C MET A 307 25.60 7.90 4.99
N ALA A 308 26.89 8.16 5.27
CA ALA A 308 27.32 9.13 6.26
C ALA A 308 27.18 10.60 5.80
N ALA A 309 27.02 10.88 4.50
CA ALA A 309 26.90 12.23 3.99
C ALA A 309 25.43 12.74 3.96
N ILE A 310 24.46 11.84 4.03
CA ILE A 310 23.03 12.17 3.94
C ILE A 310 22.55 12.92 5.19
N ASP A 311 21.80 13.99 4.97
CA ASP A 311 21.07 14.74 5.99
C ASP A 311 19.64 14.16 6.09
N TYR A 312 19.48 13.20 6.98
CA TYR A 312 18.22 12.46 7.14
C TYR A 312 17.08 13.33 7.70
N ASP A 313 17.39 14.38 8.49
CA ASP A 313 16.37 15.30 9.01
C ASP A 313 15.74 16.09 7.86
N LYS A 314 16.55 16.58 6.92
CA LYS A 314 16.02 17.24 5.72
C LYS A 314 15.17 16.31 4.84
N LEU A 315 15.48 15.02 4.83
CA LEU A 315 14.65 14.05 4.10
C LEU A 315 13.32 13.79 4.80
N THR A 316 13.29 13.73 6.13
CA THR A 316 12.02 13.63 6.87
C THR A 316 11.17 14.90 6.73
N ASP A 317 11.78 16.08 6.71
CA ASP A 317 11.10 17.34 6.45
C ASP A 317 10.50 17.38 5.02
N LEU A 318 11.26 16.90 4.03
CA LEU A 318 10.79 16.77 2.64
C LEU A 318 9.59 15.82 2.52
N ALA A 319 9.64 14.70 3.25
CA ALA A 319 8.61 13.67 3.22
C ALA A 319 7.35 14.04 4.02
N GLY A 320 7.38 15.15 4.75
CA GLY A 320 6.23 15.69 5.47
C GLY A 320 6.16 15.30 6.95
N LYS A 321 5.27 16.01 7.66
CA LYS A 321 5.10 15.84 9.11
C LYS A 321 4.66 14.40 9.46
N GLY A 322 5.40 13.77 10.34
CA GLY A 322 5.15 12.39 10.78
C GLY A 322 6.03 11.35 10.09
N SER A 323 6.68 11.70 8.97
CA SER A 323 7.67 10.82 8.33
C SER A 323 8.83 10.51 9.27
N GLN A 324 9.44 9.35 9.09
CA GLN A 324 10.39 8.83 10.07
C GLN A 324 11.72 8.46 9.40
N ARG A 325 12.82 8.64 10.13
CA ARG A 325 14.10 8.01 9.76
C ARG A 325 13.96 6.50 9.86
N MET A 326 14.66 5.79 9.01
CA MET A 326 14.70 4.33 9.02
C MET A 326 16.09 3.83 9.43
N ALA A 327 16.13 2.88 10.34
CA ALA A 327 17.35 2.20 10.73
C ALA A 327 17.66 1.00 9.81
N SER A 328 16.67 0.51 9.08
CA SER A 328 16.78 -0.53 8.06
C SER A 328 15.70 -0.33 6.98
N LEU A 329 15.59 -1.24 6.01
CA LEU A 329 14.51 -1.21 5.02
C LEU A 329 13.16 -1.63 5.61
N VAL A 330 13.16 -2.35 6.72
CA VAL A 330 11.94 -2.79 7.41
C VAL A 330 11.28 -1.57 8.06
N PRO A 331 9.99 -1.30 7.80
CA PRO A 331 9.25 -0.22 8.45
C PRO A 331 9.29 -0.30 9.97
N ASN A 332 9.32 0.85 10.62
CA ASN A 332 9.51 0.93 12.08
C ASN A 332 8.38 0.29 12.90
N GLU A 333 7.20 0.11 12.30
CA GLU A 333 6.00 -0.47 12.92
C GLU A 333 5.91 -2.00 12.77
N PHE A 334 6.89 -2.64 12.09
CA PHE A 334 6.85 -4.09 11.89
C PHE A 334 7.59 -4.82 13.02
N VAL A 335 7.17 -6.05 13.28
CA VAL A 335 7.97 -6.97 14.11
C VAL A 335 9.36 -7.13 13.51
N GLY A 336 10.38 -7.26 14.35
CA GLY A 336 11.77 -7.39 13.88
C GLY A 336 12.37 -6.13 13.24
N ALA A 337 11.73 -4.96 13.33
CA ALA A 337 12.31 -3.70 12.90
C ALA A 337 13.54 -3.34 13.75
N VAL A 338 14.52 -2.70 13.11
CA VAL A 338 15.68 -2.15 13.84
C VAL A 338 15.25 -0.91 14.63
N PRO A 339 15.64 -0.76 15.91
CA PRO A 339 15.28 0.42 16.70
C PRO A 339 15.66 1.74 16.01
N LYS A 340 14.77 2.74 16.07
CA LYS A 340 14.93 4.04 15.38
C LYS A 340 16.18 4.82 15.79
N ASP A 341 16.63 4.67 17.02
CA ASP A 341 17.85 5.28 17.57
C ASP A 341 19.14 4.68 16.98
N GLU A 342 19.03 3.56 16.26
CA GLU A 342 20.11 2.97 15.47
C GLU A 342 20.13 3.43 13.99
N ALA A 343 19.27 4.36 13.60
CA ALA A 343 19.25 4.91 12.25
C ALA A 343 20.58 5.60 11.90
N PRO A 344 21.01 5.55 10.62
CA PRO A 344 22.22 6.23 10.20
C PRO A 344 22.16 7.74 10.50
N GLU A 345 23.30 8.30 10.91
CA GLU A 345 23.45 9.72 11.19
C GLU A 345 24.42 10.38 10.21
N ARG A 346 24.20 11.69 10.01
CA ARG A 346 25.07 12.51 9.17
C ARG A 346 26.42 12.76 9.87
N ASP A 347 27.51 12.40 9.17
CA ASP A 347 28.90 12.72 9.58
C ASP A 347 29.76 12.97 8.31
N LEU A 348 29.87 14.24 7.92
CA LEU A 348 30.66 14.65 6.75
C LEU A 348 32.16 14.37 6.91
N ALA A 349 32.69 14.44 8.12
CA ALA A 349 34.10 14.14 8.38
C ALA A 349 34.39 12.64 8.17
N LYS A 350 33.51 11.79 8.63
CA LYS A 350 33.55 10.34 8.41
C LYS A 350 33.38 10.03 6.92
N ALA A 351 32.43 10.70 6.23
CA ALA A 351 32.21 10.53 4.79
C ALA A 351 33.48 10.82 3.99
N LYS A 352 34.11 11.98 4.19
CA LYS A 352 35.37 12.36 3.51
C LYS A 352 36.53 11.40 3.81
N LYS A 353 36.62 10.89 5.02
CA LYS A 353 37.63 9.89 5.38
C LYS A 353 37.40 8.56 4.66
N LEU A 354 36.14 8.15 4.49
CA LEU A 354 35.76 6.93 3.79
C LEU A 354 35.99 7.05 2.28
N LEU A 355 35.67 8.21 1.66
CA LEU A 355 35.96 8.46 0.25
C LEU A 355 37.45 8.36 -0.06
N LYS A 356 38.30 8.90 0.83
CA LYS A 356 39.74 8.73 0.68
C LYS A 356 40.19 7.27 0.75
N LYS A 357 39.53 6.44 1.58
CA LYS A 357 39.82 4.99 1.65
C LYS A 357 39.33 4.25 0.41
N ALA A 358 38.22 4.67 -0.18
CA ALA A 358 37.69 4.13 -1.42
C ALA A 358 38.55 4.52 -2.66
N GLY A 359 39.47 5.49 -2.49
CA GLY A 359 40.23 6.03 -3.62
C GLY A 359 39.38 6.87 -4.58
N TYR A 360 38.23 7.36 -4.12
CA TYR A 360 37.33 8.19 -4.93
C TYR A 360 37.95 9.57 -5.15
N ASP A 361 38.08 9.99 -6.40
CA ASP A 361 38.75 11.24 -6.83
C ASP A 361 37.79 12.28 -7.42
N GLY A 362 36.44 12.03 -7.29
CA GLY A 362 35.41 12.98 -7.69
C GLY A 362 34.80 12.70 -9.06
N GLU A 363 34.96 11.51 -9.60
CA GLU A 363 34.28 11.08 -10.83
C GLU A 363 32.75 11.09 -10.64
N LYS A 364 32.01 11.32 -11.74
CA LYS A 364 30.56 11.33 -11.72
C LYS A 364 29.99 9.91 -11.60
N VAL A 365 29.11 9.71 -10.64
CA VAL A 365 28.41 8.44 -10.42
C VAL A 365 26.99 8.54 -10.98
N PRO A 366 26.61 7.74 -11.99
CA PRO A 366 25.23 7.73 -12.49
C PRO A 366 24.26 7.35 -11.37
N PHE A 367 23.22 8.18 -11.19
CA PHE A 367 22.22 8.02 -10.14
C PHE A 367 20.81 7.97 -10.75
N HIS A 368 20.22 6.80 -10.74
CA HIS A 368 18.97 6.48 -11.43
C HIS A 368 17.75 6.73 -10.54
N TYR A 369 16.68 7.30 -11.11
CA TYR A 369 15.42 7.50 -10.41
C TYR A 369 14.22 7.64 -11.35
N SER A 370 13.03 7.37 -10.87
CA SER A 370 11.77 7.58 -11.61
C SER A 370 11.42 9.07 -11.64
N SER A 371 11.25 9.64 -12.83
CA SER A 371 10.96 11.06 -13.02
C SER A 371 9.47 11.41 -12.98
N ASP A 372 8.60 10.41 -12.94
CA ASP A 372 7.14 10.51 -13.01
C ASP A 372 6.46 9.83 -11.81
N GLN A 373 7.19 9.59 -10.73
CA GLN A 373 6.68 8.87 -9.57
C GLN A 373 6.80 9.68 -8.28
N ALA A 374 5.69 9.74 -7.54
CA ALA A 374 5.68 10.10 -6.14
C ALA A 374 5.32 8.88 -5.28
N VAL A 375 5.87 8.80 -4.07
CA VAL A 375 5.61 7.73 -3.10
C VAL A 375 5.09 8.37 -1.81
N ASN A 376 3.82 8.17 -1.50
CA ASN A 376 3.15 8.82 -0.38
C ASN A 376 3.45 10.36 -0.33
N GLY A 377 3.29 11.02 -1.47
CA GLY A 377 3.53 12.46 -1.61
C GLY A 377 5.00 12.88 -1.76
N VAL A 378 5.96 11.97 -1.66
CA VAL A 378 7.39 12.26 -1.88
C VAL A 378 7.72 12.13 -3.36
N ASP A 379 7.95 13.24 -4.05
CA ASP A 379 8.41 13.27 -5.44
C ASP A 379 9.84 12.76 -5.54
N LEU A 380 10.06 11.71 -6.36
CA LEU A 380 11.38 11.07 -6.47
C LEU A 380 12.40 11.93 -7.24
N ALA A 381 11.97 12.85 -8.09
CA ALA A 381 12.87 13.79 -8.75
C ALA A 381 13.38 14.83 -7.74
N GLN A 382 12.50 15.40 -6.93
CA GLN A 382 12.87 16.31 -5.84
C GLN A 382 13.78 15.63 -4.81
N LEU A 383 13.52 14.37 -4.47
CA LEU A 383 14.38 13.58 -3.59
C LEU A 383 15.77 13.38 -4.18
N ALA A 384 15.87 13.06 -5.48
CA ALA A 384 17.15 12.87 -6.18
C ALA A 384 17.98 14.15 -6.22
N GLU A 385 17.36 15.30 -6.52
CA GLU A 385 18.01 16.62 -6.50
C GLU A 385 18.50 17.00 -5.09
N THR A 386 17.69 16.72 -4.07
CA THR A 386 18.05 16.94 -2.67
C THR A 386 19.27 16.10 -2.28
N LEU A 387 19.26 14.80 -2.62
CA LEU A 387 20.40 13.91 -2.38
C LEU A 387 21.66 14.36 -3.13
N GLN A 388 21.53 14.79 -4.40
CA GLN A 388 22.65 15.33 -5.16
C GLN A 388 23.29 16.54 -4.46
N ALA A 389 22.46 17.48 -4.00
CA ALA A 389 22.93 18.67 -3.29
C ALA A 389 23.64 18.32 -1.97
N GLN A 390 23.07 17.41 -1.17
CA GLN A 390 23.65 16.97 0.11
C GLN A 390 24.98 16.22 -0.10
N LEU A 391 25.04 15.29 -1.05
CA LEU A 391 26.22 14.48 -1.31
C LEU A 391 27.37 15.32 -1.88
N LYS A 392 27.06 16.39 -2.60
CA LYS A 392 28.05 17.37 -3.07
C LYS A 392 28.83 18.04 -1.94
N GLU A 393 28.24 18.21 -0.75
CA GLU A 393 28.93 18.77 0.43
C GLU A 393 30.07 17.85 0.94
N ALA A 394 29.98 16.56 0.65
CA ALA A 394 31.04 15.58 0.91
C ALA A 394 31.96 15.33 -0.30
N ASP A 395 31.85 16.14 -1.37
CA ASP A 395 32.58 15.99 -2.63
C ASP A 395 32.17 14.75 -3.47
N ILE A 396 30.99 14.15 -3.21
CA ILE A 396 30.39 13.08 -4.01
C ILE A 396 29.60 13.71 -5.17
N ASN A 397 29.92 13.32 -6.40
CA ASN A 397 29.34 13.88 -7.62
C ASN A 397 28.33 12.91 -8.24
N LEU A 398 27.03 13.12 -8.04
CA LEU A 398 25.99 12.35 -8.73
C LEU A 398 25.73 12.92 -10.14
N ASP A 399 25.56 12.03 -11.11
CA ASP A 399 25.07 12.30 -12.46
C ASP A 399 23.63 11.78 -12.58
N LEU A 400 22.65 12.67 -12.36
CA LEU A 400 21.23 12.31 -12.30
C LEU A 400 20.73 11.73 -13.63
N LYS A 401 20.09 10.56 -13.58
CA LYS A 401 19.57 9.79 -14.71
C LYS A 401 18.06 9.57 -14.58
N PRO A 402 17.25 10.61 -14.86
CA PRO A 402 15.79 10.47 -14.85
C PRO A 402 15.31 9.56 -15.97
N ALA A 403 14.28 8.76 -15.70
CA ALA A 403 13.49 8.08 -16.72
C ALA A 403 12.09 7.74 -16.16
N PRO A 404 11.10 7.43 -17.03
CA PRO A 404 9.81 6.93 -16.59
C PRO A 404 9.95 5.70 -15.66
N SER A 405 9.04 5.56 -14.70
CA SER A 405 9.09 4.51 -13.67
C SER A 405 9.20 3.10 -14.23
N SER A 406 8.51 2.79 -15.34
CA SER A 406 8.61 1.49 -16.02
C SER A 406 10.04 1.23 -16.52
N THR A 407 10.66 2.21 -17.16
CA THR A 407 12.05 2.12 -17.67
C THR A 407 13.06 1.96 -16.53
N GLN A 408 12.87 2.70 -15.42
CA GLN A 408 13.72 2.57 -14.24
C GLN A 408 13.61 1.18 -13.61
N LEU A 409 12.39 0.67 -13.50
CA LEU A 409 12.15 -0.65 -12.94
C LEU A 409 12.79 -1.76 -13.80
N ASP A 410 12.69 -1.67 -15.13
CA ASP A 410 13.32 -2.61 -16.05
C ASP A 410 14.86 -2.57 -15.95
N GLY A 411 15.42 -1.35 -15.85
CA GLY A 411 16.86 -1.14 -15.64
C GLY A 411 17.33 -1.74 -14.31
N PHE A 412 16.60 -1.53 -13.23
CA PHE A 412 16.87 -2.10 -11.91
C PHE A 412 16.76 -3.64 -11.91
N ARG A 413 15.66 -4.18 -12.46
CA ARG A 413 15.43 -5.64 -12.56
C ARG A 413 16.50 -6.35 -13.41
N SER A 414 17.04 -5.69 -14.41
CA SER A 414 18.11 -6.25 -15.25
C SER A 414 19.51 -6.16 -14.64
N ALA A 415 19.64 -5.65 -13.40
CA ALA A 415 20.89 -5.48 -12.65
C ALA A 415 21.95 -4.60 -13.38
N LYS A 416 21.52 -3.67 -14.24
CA LYS A 416 22.42 -2.83 -15.08
C LYS A 416 22.61 -1.42 -14.55
N GLN A 417 21.92 -1.04 -13.49
CA GLN A 417 22.04 0.30 -12.91
C GLN A 417 23.09 0.31 -11.79
N PRO A 418 23.99 1.30 -11.76
CA PRO A 418 25.06 1.36 -10.75
C PRO A 418 24.55 1.78 -9.38
N MET A 419 23.66 2.78 -9.33
CA MET A 419 23.14 3.37 -8.11
C MET A 419 21.83 4.12 -8.41
N GLY A 420 20.92 4.21 -7.44
CA GLY A 420 19.70 4.99 -7.63
C GLY A 420 18.74 4.91 -6.46
N ILE A 421 17.57 5.54 -6.63
CA ILE A 421 16.47 5.49 -5.66
C ILE A 421 15.63 4.26 -5.94
N GLY A 422 15.41 3.45 -4.89
CA GLY A 422 14.43 2.38 -4.86
C GLY A 422 13.30 2.68 -3.86
N THR A 423 12.18 2.04 -4.09
CA THR A 423 11.05 2.02 -3.16
C THR A 423 10.57 0.59 -2.97
N TRP A 424 10.12 0.28 -1.77
CA TRP A 424 9.52 -1.00 -1.46
C TRP A 424 8.26 -0.79 -0.62
N GLY A 425 7.20 -1.46 -0.97
CA GLY A 425 6.02 -1.60 -0.14
C GLY A 425 5.95 -3.04 0.31
N ALA A 426 5.83 -3.26 1.61
CA ALA A 426 5.69 -4.62 2.11
C ALA A 426 4.37 -5.25 1.65
N ASP A 427 4.42 -6.50 1.24
CA ASP A 427 3.23 -7.27 0.86
C ASP A 427 2.48 -7.76 2.11
N PHE A 428 3.21 -7.97 3.22
CA PHE A 428 2.69 -8.31 4.54
C PHE A 428 3.67 -7.83 5.63
N PRO A 429 3.18 -7.50 6.85
CA PRO A 429 3.99 -6.85 7.88
C PRO A 429 4.85 -7.84 8.71
N ASP A 430 5.55 -8.73 8.04
CA ASP A 430 6.50 -9.64 8.66
C ASP A 430 7.91 -9.43 8.09
N PRO A 431 8.98 -9.52 8.89
CA PRO A 431 10.35 -9.26 8.45
C PRO A 431 10.82 -10.24 7.35
N THR A 432 10.21 -11.42 7.22
CA THR A 432 10.54 -12.36 6.13
C THR A 432 10.28 -11.79 4.75
N ASN A 433 9.35 -10.82 4.61
CA ASN A 433 9.11 -10.10 3.36
C ASN A 433 10.38 -9.36 2.86
N TYR A 434 11.31 -9.06 3.75
CA TYR A 434 12.57 -8.37 3.43
C TYR A 434 13.76 -9.31 3.20
N ASN A 435 13.58 -10.62 3.30
CA ASN A 435 14.64 -11.59 2.98
C ASN A 435 15.08 -11.52 1.51
N VAL A 436 14.25 -10.99 0.64
CA VAL A 436 14.58 -10.73 -0.78
C VAL A 436 15.74 -9.73 -0.97
N PHE A 437 16.08 -8.94 0.06
CA PHE A 437 17.15 -7.93 0.05
C PHE A 437 18.51 -8.44 0.52
N ILE A 438 18.61 -9.67 1.02
CA ILE A 438 19.89 -10.27 1.41
C ILE A 438 20.40 -11.23 0.32
N PRO A 439 21.71 -11.54 0.26
CA PRO A 439 22.25 -12.47 -0.72
C PRO A 439 21.51 -13.81 -0.79
N GLY A 440 21.09 -14.18 -2.00
CA GLY A 440 20.21 -15.31 -2.26
C GLY A 440 18.75 -14.93 -2.52
N GLY A 441 18.36 -13.69 -2.27
CA GLY A 441 17.04 -13.16 -2.58
C GLY A 441 17.00 -12.40 -3.92
N ASP A 442 15.84 -12.40 -4.57
CA ASP A 442 15.64 -11.87 -5.92
C ASP A 442 15.97 -10.38 -6.08
N VAL A 443 15.77 -9.59 -5.02
CA VAL A 443 16.06 -8.15 -5.06
C VAL A 443 17.56 -7.90 -4.89
N ALA A 444 18.26 -8.71 -4.08
CA ALA A 444 19.72 -8.64 -3.97
C ALA A 444 20.42 -8.97 -5.32
N ASP A 445 19.81 -9.85 -6.12
CA ASP A 445 20.29 -10.16 -7.46
C ASP A 445 20.26 -8.95 -8.42
N ARG A 446 19.33 -8.01 -8.23
CA ARG A 446 19.20 -6.78 -9.03
C ARG A 446 20.34 -5.79 -8.82
N VAL A 447 21.14 -5.97 -7.79
CA VAL A 447 22.36 -5.20 -7.51
C VAL A 447 23.61 -6.08 -7.51
N ASN A 448 23.53 -7.26 -8.12
CA ASN A 448 24.60 -8.24 -8.24
C ASN A 448 25.21 -8.68 -6.88
N TRP A 449 24.45 -8.57 -5.79
CA TRP A 449 24.90 -8.96 -4.45
C TRP A 449 24.68 -10.45 -4.21
N LYS A 450 25.72 -11.26 -4.52
CA LYS A 450 25.58 -12.72 -4.63
C LYS A 450 25.88 -13.48 -3.33
N ASP A 451 26.78 -12.95 -2.49
CA ASP A 451 27.21 -13.68 -1.30
C ASP A 451 27.61 -12.73 -0.15
N ASP A 452 27.24 -13.09 1.05
CA ASP A 452 27.72 -12.56 2.32
C ASP A 452 27.54 -13.63 3.40
N PRO A 453 28.61 -14.39 3.75
CA PRO A 453 28.53 -15.47 4.72
C PRO A 453 28.04 -15.06 6.09
N LYS A 454 28.32 -13.79 6.51
CA LYS A 454 27.84 -13.26 7.79
C LYS A 454 26.32 -13.08 7.78
N LEU A 455 25.78 -12.49 6.72
CA LEU A 455 24.34 -12.27 6.59
C LEU A 455 23.59 -13.58 6.42
N LYS A 456 24.14 -14.53 5.67
CA LYS A 456 23.57 -15.88 5.54
C LYS A 456 23.42 -16.53 6.92
N LYS A 457 24.48 -16.51 7.73
CA LYS A 457 24.43 -17.05 9.10
C LYS A 457 23.38 -16.36 9.97
N LEU A 458 23.27 -15.03 9.88
CA LEU A 458 22.25 -14.27 10.62
C LEU A 458 20.84 -14.57 10.14
N ALA A 459 20.64 -14.80 8.84
CA ALA A 459 19.37 -15.20 8.28
C ALA A 459 18.95 -16.60 8.75
N ASP A 460 19.88 -17.54 8.77
CA ASP A 460 19.64 -18.90 9.31
C ASP A 460 19.26 -18.82 10.81
N GLU A 461 20.02 -18.03 11.63
CA GLU A 461 19.71 -17.78 13.05
C GLU A 461 18.29 -17.17 13.23
N ALA A 462 17.89 -16.21 12.38
CA ALA A 462 16.59 -15.56 12.46
C ALA A 462 15.44 -16.48 12.04
N ALA A 463 15.65 -17.35 11.05
CA ALA A 463 14.66 -18.32 10.60
C ALA A 463 14.37 -19.40 11.66
N GLU A 464 15.37 -19.76 12.47
CA GLU A 464 15.23 -20.76 13.54
C GLU A 464 14.65 -20.19 14.84
N ALA A 465 14.74 -18.86 15.04
CA ALA A 465 14.32 -18.20 16.28
C ALA A 465 12.78 -18.10 16.38
N LYS A 466 12.25 -17.99 17.61
CA LYS A 466 10.81 -17.94 17.90
C LYS A 466 10.48 -16.81 18.87
N GLY A 467 9.25 -16.28 18.79
CA GLY A 467 8.75 -15.21 19.65
C GLY A 467 9.69 -13.99 19.67
N ASP A 468 9.87 -13.34 20.81
CA ASP A 468 10.71 -12.14 20.95
C ASP A 468 12.17 -12.34 20.48
N ALA A 469 12.69 -13.58 20.59
CA ALA A 469 14.02 -13.91 20.08
C ALA A 469 14.11 -13.86 18.57
N ARG A 470 13.02 -14.15 17.86
CA ARG A 470 12.90 -14.01 16.40
C ARG A 470 12.97 -12.54 15.98
N ASP A 471 12.21 -11.68 16.64
CA ASP A 471 12.20 -10.24 16.35
C ASP A 471 13.58 -9.63 16.56
N ALA A 472 14.25 -9.97 17.66
CA ALA A 472 15.62 -9.54 17.94
C ALA A 472 16.63 -10.08 16.90
N ALA A 473 16.46 -11.31 16.42
CA ALA A 473 17.32 -11.91 15.41
C ALA A 473 17.15 -11.23 14.03
N TYR A 474 15.92 -10.92 13.62
CA TYR A 474 15.66 -10.16 12.39
C TYR A 474 16.17 -8.72 12.50
N ALA A 475 15.96 -8.03 13.62
CA ALA A 475 16.55 -6.71 13.84
C ALA A 475 18.08 -6.72 13.69
N LYS A 476 18.76 -7.73 14.26
CA LYS A 476 20.20 -7.93 14.12
C LYS A 476 20.62 -8.21 12.66
N LEU A 477 19.87 -9.03 11.92
CA LEU A 477 20.08 -9.30 10.51
C LEU A 477 19.99 -8.02 9.68
N PHE A 478 18.90 -7.27 9.82
CA PHE A 478 18.68 -6.07 9.01
C PHE A 478 19.56 -4.89 9.40
N LYS A 479 19.97 -4.80 10.67
CA LYS A 479 21.03 -3.87 11.07
C LYS A 479 22.35 -4.20 10.38
N ALA A 480 22.74 -5.48 10.37
CA ALA A 480 23.94 -5.91 9.67
C ALA A 480 23.85 -5.69 8.15
N THR A 481 22.68 -5.87 7.57
CA THR A 481 22.39 -5.57 6.14
C THR A 481 22.59 -4.08 5.85
N THR A 482 22.03 -3.19 6.67
CA THR A 482 22.20 -1.73 6.56
C THR A 482 23.68 -1.33 6.70
N ASP A 483 24.44 -1.94 7.60
CA ASP A 483 25.86 -1.65 7.82
C ASP A 483 26.75 -1.95 6.59
N THR A 484 26.27 -2.75 5.63
CA THR A 484 26.96 -2.95 4.33
C THR A 484 26.83 -1.76 3.40
N ALA A 485 25.80 -0.94 3.60
CA ALA A 485 25.38 0.17 2.74
C ALA A 485 25.12 -0.24 1.27
N VAL A 486 24.83 -1.53 1.01
CA VAL A 486 24.30 -1.95 -0.30
C VAL A 486 22.90 -1.34 -0.49
N TRP A 487 22.12 -1.36 0.57
CA TRP A 487 20.86 -0.65 0.70
C TRP A 487 21.03 0.43 1.76
N ILE A 488 20.81 1.68 1.39
CA ILE A 488 20.86 2.80 2.33
C ILE A 488 19.43 3.24 2.58
N PRO A 489 18.85 2.95 3.76
CA PRO A 489 17.51 3.43 4.11
C PRO A 489 17.51 4.96 4.16
N LEU A 490 16.48 5.60 3.64
CA LEU A 490 16.34 7.05 3.62
C LEU A 490 15.26 7.52 4.58
N VAL A 491 14.02 7.28 4.21
CA VAL A 491 12.86 7.76 4.95
C VAL A 491 11.69 6.80 4.75
N GLN A 492 10.93 6.61 5.82
CA GLN A 492 9.59 6.04 5.80
C GLN A 492 8.61 7.22 5.69
N PRO A 493 7.96 7.39 4.53
CA PRO A 493 7.01 8.48 4.36
C PRO A 493 5.72 8.22 5.14
N VAL A 494 4.88 9.23 5.25
CA VAL A 494 3.53 9.09 5.81
C VAL A 494 2.50 8.89 4.71
N SER A 495 1.48 8.10 4.99
CA SER A 495 0.22 8.14 4.25
C SER A 495 -0.62 9.28 4.84
N THR A 496 -0.99 10.25 4.02
CA THR A 496 -1.75 11.42 4.45
C THR A 496 -3.16 11.33 3.94
N ILE A 497 -4.13 11.32 4.86
CA ILE A 497 -5.56 11.28 4.56
C ILE A 497 -6.19 12.56 5.10
N ALA A 498 -6.89 13.30 4.25
CA ALA A 498 -7.73 14.42 4.72
C ALA A 498 -9.15 13.90 4.97
N VAL A 499 -9.70 14.20 6.13
CA VAL A 499 -11.05 13.81 6.56
C VAL A 499 -11.84 15.07 6.84
N GLY A 500 -12.91 15.29 6.08
CA GLY A 500 -13.78 16.45 6.16
C GLY A 500 -14.47 16.61 7.52
N SER A 501 -14.80 17.83 7.89
CA SER A 501 -15.32 18.19 9.23
C SER A 501 -16.68 17.56 9.57
N SER A 502 -17.41 17.02 8.59
CA SER A 502 -18.66 16.28 8.80
C SER A 502 -18.45 14.90 9.43
N ILE A 503 -17.26 14.32 9.31
CA ILE A 503 -16.89 13.07 9.99
C ILE A 503 -16.25 13.42 11.33
N THR A 504 -16.95 13.10 12.40
CA THR A 504 -16.53 13.47 13.76
C THR A 504 -15.62 12.44 14.41
N LYS A 505 -15.78 11.17 14.04
CA LYS A 505 -14.97 10.05 14.50
C LYS A 505 -14.66 9.13 13.32
N PHE A 506 -13.45 8.65 13.25
CA PHE A 506 -13.01 7.70 12.23
C PHE A 506 -11.83 6.87 12.74
N VAL A 507 -11.63 5.72 12.14
CA VAL A 507 -10.44 4.89 12.32
C VAL A 507 -9.62 4.94 11.04
N SER A 508 -8.35 5.28 11.20
CA SER A 508 -7.35 5.28 10.14
C SER A 508 -6.09 4.64 10.69
N ASN A 509 -5.55 3.66 10.01
CA ASN A 509 -4.38 2.91 10.42
C ASN A 509 -3.58 2.41 9.21
N ALA A 510 -2.44 1.77 9.45
CA ALA A 510 -1.56 1.30 8.38
C ALA A 510 -2.11 0.09 7.60
N ASP A 511 -3.11 -0.60 8.15
CA ASP A 511 -3.76 -1.76 7.54
C ASP A 511 -4.82 -1.34 6.51
N VAL A 512 -5.83 -0.61 6.94
CA VAL A 512 -7.00 -0.27 6.10
C VAL A 512 -7.01 1.16 5.57
N SER A 513 -6.01 1.97 5.89
CA SER A 513 -5.95 3.41 5.59
C SER A 513 -7.13 4.20 6.15
N PHE A 514 -8.37 3.89 5.80
CA PHE A 514 -9.60 4.47 6.35
C PHE A 514 -10.70 3.40 6.43
N ASP A 515 -11.21 3.17 7.64
CA ASP A 515 -12.29 2.23 7.89
C ASP A 515 -13.66 2.93 7.74
N PHE A 516 -14.32 2.70 6.61
CA PHE A 516 -15.64 3.29 6.31
C PHE A 516 -16.72 2.85 7.30
N ALA A 517 -16.63 1.63 7.84
CA ALA A 517 -17.63 1.09 8.75
C ALA A 517 -17.56 1.72 10.15
N LYS A 518 -16.39 2.23 10.54
CA LYS A 518 -16.14 2.87 11.84
C LYS A 518 -16.18 4.40 11.77
N ALA A 519 -16.60 4.98 10.65
CA ALA A 519 -16.78 6.42 10.50
C ALA A 519 -18.12 6.88 11.11
N GLU A 520 -18.10 8.01 11.87
CA GLU A 520 -19.28 8.59 12.56
C GLU A 520 -19.42 10.10 12.31
#